data_4ee15e5b88fcbab7629fb95b0f687d16
#
_entry.id   4ee15e5b88fcbab7629fb95b0f687d16
#
_cell.length_a   1.000
_cell.length_b   1.000
_cell.length_c   1.000
_cell.angle_alpha   90.00
_cell.angle_beta   90.00
_cell.angle_gamma   90.00
#
_symmetry.space_group_name_H-M   'P 1'
#
loop_
_entity.id
_entity.type
_entity.pdbx_description
1 polymer ?
#
loop_
_entity_poly.entity_id
_entity_poly.type
_entity_poly.pdbx_seq_one_letter_code
_entity_poly.pdbx_strand_id
1 'polypeptide(L)'
;MMLNKLKKELKENSDSKKAKLSQKYFKTGKGEYGEGQIFLGINTPKKREIAKKYVNLGLENLRKLLESNIHDEKFIALIILEHKYKNSDEKVKKEIFDFYLNNLENINNWDLVDISCYKIIGDYLVDKKRDILYELAISENLWKRRISMISCFAFIRKDDLKDALKISKILIQ
;
A
#
# COMPACT_ATOMS: atom_id res chain seq x y z
N MET A 1 20.38 -10.69 -5.57
CA MET A 1 20.22 -12.01 -4.91
C MET A 1 18.96 -12.10 -4.02
N MET A 2 18.71 -11.20 -3.06
CA MET A 2 17.59 -11.29 -2.10
C MET A 2 16.21 -11.16 -2.78
N LEU A 3 16.03 -10.20 -3.71
CA LEU A 3 14.79 -10.03 -4.47
C LEU A 3 14.38 -11.29 -5.23
N ASN A 4 15.32 -11.95 -5.91
CA ASN A 4 15.02 -13.18 -6.67
C ASN A 4 14.63 -14.35 -5.76
N LYS A 5 15.22 -14.42 -4.54
CA LYS A 5 14.81 -15.42 -3.54
C LYS A 5 13.37 -15.17 -3.07
N LEU A 6 13.00 -13.92 -2.78
CA LEU A 6 11.64 -13.54 -2.43
C LEU A 6 10.65 -13.94 -3.54
N LYS A 7 10.92 -13.54 -4.79
CA LYS A 7 10.05 -13.88 -5.92
C LYS A 7 9.90 -15.39 -6.15
N LYS A 8 10.97 -16.15 -5.93
CA LYS A 8 10.92 -17.62 -5.99
C LYS A 8 10.04 -18.17 -4.87
N GLU A 9 10.23 -17.73 -3.61
CA GLU A 9 9.42 -18.18 -2.47
C GLU A 9 7.93 -17.85 -2.66
N LEU A 10 7.58 -16.72 -3.28
CA LEU A 10 6.20 -16.39 -3.61
C LEU A 10 5.62 -17.39 -4.60
N LYS A 11 6.34 -17.72 -5.66
CA LYS A 11 5.89 -18.73 -6.66
C LYS A 11 5.70 -20.12 -6.05
N GLU A 12 6.59 -20.53 -5.16
CA GLU A 12 6.51 -21.82 -4.46
C GLU A 12 5.31 -21.91 -3.50
N ASN A 13 4.83 -20.78 -2.99
CA ASN A 13 3.65 -20.70 -2.11
C ASN A 13 2.36 -20.32 -2.87
N SER A 14 2.37 -20.33 -4.20
CA SER A 14 1.19 -19.99 -4.99
C SER A 14 0.12 -21.09 -4.94
N ASP A 15 -1.16 -20.66 -5.03
CA ASP A 15 -2.32 -21.55 -5.08
C ASP A 15 -3.23 -21.10 -6.23
N SER A 16 -3.25 -21.88 -7.29
CA SER A 16 -4.00 -21.54 -8.52
C SER A 16 -5.51 -21.44 -8.33
N LYS A 17 -6.08 -22.21 -7.39
CA LYS A 17 -7.52 -22.13 -7.07
C LYS A 17 -7.84 -20.83 -6.35
N LYS A 18 -7.06 -20.48 -5.34
CA LYS A 18 -7.21 -19.19 -4.62
C LYS A 18 -6.88 -18.00 -5.52
N ALA A 19 -5.89 -18.12 -6.41
CA ALA A 19 -5.57 -17.06 -7.38
C ALA A 19 -6.78 -16.71 -8.25
N LYS A 20 -7.49 -17.71 -8.79
CA LYS A 20 -8.72 -17.51 -9.59
C LYS A 20 -9.83 -16.83 -8.78
N LEU A 21 -10.02 -17.22 -7.51
CA LEU A 21 -11.00 -16.60 -6.63
C LEU A 21 -10.63 -15.14 -6.33
N SER A 22 -9.34 -14.89 -6.05
CA SER A 22 -8.83 -13.53 -5.83
C SER A 22 -9.02 -12.65 -7.05
N GLN A 23 -8.71 -13.10 -8.25
CA GLN A 23 -8.91 -12.35 -9.49
C GLN A 23 -10.38 -11.91 -9.66
N LYS A 24 -11.34 -12.81 -9.41
CA LYS A 24 -12.76 -12.48 -9.45
C LYS A 24 -13.15 -11.47 -8.35
N TYR A 25 -12.66 -11.67 -7.12
CA TYR A 25 -12.98 -10.81 -5.98
C TYR A 25 -12.42 -9.38 -6.16
N PHE A 26 -11.18 -9.27 -6.66
CA PHE A 26 -10.51 -7.99 -6.90
C PHE A 26 -10.82 -7.38 -8.27
N LYS A 27 -11.80 -7.92 -9.00
CA LYS A 27 -12.31 -7.37 -10.25
C LYS A 27 -11.19 -7.02 -11.23
N THR A 28 -10.51 -8.05 -11.75
CA THR A 28 -9.35 -7.88 -12.66
C THR A 28 -9.71 -7.99 -14.14
N GLY A 29 -10.98 -8.07 -14.48
CA GLY A 29 -11.49 -8.11 -15.85
C GLY A 29 -11.29 -6.78 -16.58
N LYS A 30 -11.49 -6.80 -17.89
CA LYS A 30 -11.34 -5.61 -18.73
C LYS A 30 -12.34 -4.50 -18.30
N GLY A 31 -11.82 -3.29 -18.09
CA GLY A 31 -12.57 -2.14 -17.61
C GLY A 31 -12.87 -2.13 -16.12
N GLU A 32 -12.43 -3.14 -15.37
CA GLU A 32 -12.57 -3.18 -13.91
C GLU A 32 -11.38 -2.51 -13.20
N TYR A 33 -11.57 -2.14 -11.93
CA TYR A 33 -10.56 -1.37 -11.18
C TYR A 33 -9.23 -2.10 -10.93
N GLY A 34 -9.21 -3.43 -11.00
CA GLY A 34 -8.03 -4.28 -10.83
C GLY A 34 -7.50 -4.83 -12.16
N GLU A 35 -7.92 -4.26 -13.31
CA GLU A 35 -7.51 -4.76 -14.63
C GLU A 35 -6.01 -4.99 -14.74
N GLY A 36 -5.63 -6.14 -15.29
CA GLY A 36 -4.24 -6.52 -15.53
C GLY A 36 -3.47 -7.01 -14.30
N GLN A 37 -4.05 -6.98 -13.09
CA GLN A 37 -3.39 -7.53 -11.91
C GLN A 37 -3.45 -9.06 -11.89
N ILE A 38 -2.33 -9.67 -11.52
CA ILE A 38 -2.16 -11.12 -11.41
C ILE A 38 -2.04 -11.48 -9.93
N PHE A 39 -2.82 -12.45 -9.48
CA PHE A 39 -2.77 -12.96 -8.11
C PHE A 39 -2.08 -14.34 -8.07
N LEU A 40 -1.24 -14.57 -7.07
CA LEU A 40 -0.63 -15.87 -6.80
C LEU A 40 -1.50 -16.73 -5.86
N GLY A 41 -2.49 -16.13 -5.21
CA GLY A 41 -3.40 -16.84 -4.32
C GLY A 41 -2.81 -17.14 -2.94
N ILE A 42 -1.79 -16.39 -2.52
CA ILE A 42 -1.16 -16.54 -1.21
C ILE A 42 -2.04 -15.83 -0.16
N ASN A 43 -2.38 -16.51 0.93
CA ASN A 43 -3.16 -15.89 1.99
C ASN A 43 -2.36 -14.82 2.76
N THR A 44 -3.06 -13.87 3.36
CA THR A 44 -2.45 -12.73 4.05
C THR A 44 -1.50 -13.11 5.20
N PRO A 45 -1.81 -14.09 6.07
CA PRO A 45 -0.86 -14.55 7.09
C PRO A 45 0.46 -15.03 6.48
N LYS A 46 0.43 -15.80 5.40
CA LYS A 46 1.63 -16.29 4.73
C LYS A 46 2.42 -15.18 4.05
N LYS A 47 1.75 -14.20 3.42
CA LYS A 47 2.41 -13.01 2.88
C LYS A 47 3.16 -12.25 3.99
N ARG A 48 2.56 -12.09 5.17
CA ARG A 48 3.21 -11.44 6.32
C ARG A 48 4.40 -12.23 6.86
N GLU A 49 4.30 -13.57 6.90
CA GLU A 49 5.40 -14.44 7.28
C GLU A 49 6.60 -14.29 6.32
N ILE A 50 6.33 -14.33 5.01
CA ILE A 50 7.35 -14.14 3.98
C ILE A 50 7.97 -12.74 4.11
N ALA A 51 7.17 -11.68 4.21
CA ALA A 51 7.66 -10.32 4.32
C ALA A 51 8.69 -10.14 5.46
N LYS A 52 8.47 -10.77 6.62
CA LYS A 52 9.39 -10.72 7.77
C LYS A 52 10.79 -11.25 7.44
N LYS A 53 10.92 -12.23 6.55
CA LYS A 53 12.22 -12.78 6.14
C LYS A 53 13.02 -11.81 5.27
N TYR A 54 12.35 -10.85 4.64
CA TYR A 54 12.91 -9.96 3.62
C TYR A 54 12.91 -8.48 4.03
N VAL A 55 12.75 -8.17 5.31
CA VAL A 55 12.72 -6.78 5.82
C VAL A 55 13.98 -5.96 5.47
N ASN A 56 15.09 -6.63 5.18
CA ASN A 56 16.35 -5.98 4.80
C ASN A 56 16.43 -5.57 3.32
N LEU A 57 15.38 -5.82 2.50
CA LEU A 57 15.33 -5.31 1.14
C LEU A 57 15.38 -3.78 1.12
N GLY A 58 16.27 -3.22 0.29
CA GLY A 58 16.37 -1.77 0.08
C GLY A 58 15.19 -1.22 -0.72
N LEU A 59 14.95 0.11 -0.63
CA LEU A 59 13.85 0.80 -1.29
C LEU A 59 13.80 0.56 -2.80
N GLU A 60 14.95 0.49 -3.47
CA GLU A 60 15.04 0.19 -4.90
C GLU A 60 14.43 -1.18 -5.27
N ASN A 61 14.63 -2.20 -4.43
CA ASN A 61 14.03 -3.50 -4.63
C ASN A 61 12.53 -3.49 -4.31
N LEU A 62 12.08 -2.69 -3.33
CA LEU A 62 10.66 -2.50 -3.02
C LEU A 62 9.95 -1.79 -4.18
N ARG A 63 10.60 -0.82 -4.84
CA ARG A 63 10.07 -0.19 -6.05
C ARG A 63 9.81 -1.22 -7.14
N LYS A 64 10.78 -2.10 -7.44
CA LYS A 64 10.62 -3.18 -8.44
C LYS A 64 9.49 -4.14 -8.12
N LEU A 65 9.18 -4.35 -6.84
CA LEU A 65 8.02 -5.14 -6.42
C LEU A 65 6.70 -4.36 -6.60
N LEU A 66 6.69 -3.05 -6.33
CA LEU A 66 5.52 -2.19 -6.53
C LEU A 66 5.18 -2.01 -8.02
N GLU A 67 6.18 -1.97 -8.89
CA GLU A 67 6.01 -1.88 -10.35
C GLU A 67 5.53 -3.19 -11.00
N SER A 68 5.51 -4.28 -10.25
CA SER A 68 5.08 -5.59 -10.76
C SER A 68 3.58 -5.64 -11.03
N ASN A 69 3.16 -6.40 -12.04
CA ASN A 69 1.76 -6.74 -12.25
C ASN A 69 1.25 -7.80 -11.26
N ILE A 70 2.15 -8.44 -10.49
CA ILE A 70 1.79 -9.44 -9.49
C ILE A 70 1.39 -8.73 -8.21
N HIS A 71 0.09 -8.79 -7.87
CA HIS A 71 -0.48 -8.13 -6.70
C HIS A 71 0.19 -8.56 -5.38
N ASP A 72 0.50 -9.84 -5.22
CA ASP A 72 1.16 -10.37 -4.01
C ASP A 72 2.57 -9.77 -3.82
N GLU A 73 3.29 -9.42 -4.90
CA GLU A 73 4.57 -8.71 -4.84
C GLU A 73 4.40 -7.28 -4.30
N LYS A 74 3.40 -6.54 -4.79
CA LYS A 74 3.06 -5.21 -4.31
C LYS A 74 2.67 -5.24 -2.83
N PHE A 75 1.82 -6.18 -2.45
CA PHE A 75 1.35 -6.36 -1.08
C PHE A 75 2.54 -6.57 -0.11
N ILE A 76 3.46 -7.47 -0.45
CA ILE A 76 4.64 -7.76 0.37
C ILE A 76 5.58 -6.55 0.44
N ALA A 77 5.76 -5.81 -0.66
CA ALA A 77 6.55 -4.58 -0.65
C ALA A 77 6.03 -3.58 0.38
N LEU A 78 4.70 -3.38 0.45
CA LEU A 78 4.08 -2.47 1.41
C LEU A 78 4.17 -2.98 2.85
N ILE A 79 4.07 -4.28 3.11
CA ILE A 79 4.29 -4.86 4.45
C ILE A 79 5.73 -4.67 4.90
N ILE A 80 6.70 -4.87 4.01
CA ILE A 80 8.12 -4.61 4.33
C ILE A 80 8.33 -3.12 4.61
N LEU A 81 7.74 -2.26 3.80
CA LEU A 81 7.84 -0.80 3.95
C LEU A 81 7.24 -0.33 5.28
N GLU A 82 6.05 -0.85 5.67
CA GLU A 82 5.43 -0.62 6.98
C GLU A 82 6.37 -1.04 8.13
N HIS A 83 6.96 -2.22 8.02
CA HIS A 83 7.87 -2.72 9.04
C HIS A 83 9.12 -1.84 9.19
N LYS A 84 9.70 -1.40 8.06
CA LYS A 84 10.82 -0.45 8.08
C LYS A 84 10.43 0.87 8.72
N TYR A 85 9.31 1.45 8.32
CA TYR A 85 8.79 2.71 8.85
C TYR A 85 8.65 2.65 10.37
N LYS A 86 8.00 1.62 10.88
CA LYS A 86 7.75 1.45 12.33
C LYS A 86 9.03 1.39 13.16
N ASN A 87 10.12 0.85 12.62
CA ASN A 87 11.38 0.61 13.34
C ASN A 87 12.48 1.61 12.97
N SER A 88 12.12 2.75 12.43
CA SER A 88 13.07 3.77 11.94
C SER A 88 12.97 5.07 12.72
N ASP A 89 14.04 5.87 12.67
CA ASP A 89 14.07 7.25 13.14
C ASP A 89 13.31 8.19 12.19
N GLU A 90 13.15 9.45 12.57
CA GLU A 90 12.39 10.46 11.81
C GLU A 90 12.99 10.73 10.42
N LYS A 91 14.29 10.62 10.25
CA LYS A 91 14.95 10.83 8.94
C LYS A 91 14.55 9.72 7.98
N VAL A 92 14.66 8.47 8.40
CA VAL A 92 14.29 7.31 7.57
C VAL A 92 12.78 7.23 7.37
N LYS A 93 11.97 7.62 8.37
CA LYS A 93 10.51 7.75 8.21
C LYS A 93 10.15 8.74 7.11
N LYS A 94 10.87 9.88 7.02
CA LYS A 94 10.68 10.84 5.94
C LYS A 94 11.04 10.23 4.58
N GLU A 95 12.16 9.52 4.48
CA GLU A 95 12.54 8.83 3.24
C GLU A 95 11.47 7.83 2.78
N ILE A 96 10.90 7.08 3.72
CA ILE A 96 9.83 6.11 3.43
C ILE A 96 8.52 6.83 3.05
N PHE A 97 8.19 7.92 3.70
CA PHE A 97 7.04 8.75 3.33
C PHE A 97 7.18 9.28 1.90
N ASP A 98 8.33 9.88 1.56
CA ASP A 98 8.60 10.38 0.22
C ASP A 98 8.61 9.23 -0.82
N PHE A 99 9.18 8.09 -0.47
CA PHE A 99 9.15 6.89 -1.31
C PHE A 99 7.70 6.42 -1.59
N TYR A 100 6.83 6.41 -0.57
CA TYR A 100 5.42 6.04 -0.73
C TYR A 100 4.72 7.00 -1.70
N LEU A 101 4.88 8.31 -1.51
CA LEU A 101 4.30 9.34 -2.39
C LEU A 101 4.79 9.21 -3.84
N ASN A 102 6.06 8.91 -4.04
CA ASN A 102 6.64 8.72 -5.37
C ASN A 102 6.19 7.43 -6.07
N ASN A 103 5.48 6.54 -5.38
CA ASN A 103 4.99 5.26 -5.90
C ASN A 103 3.46 5.12 -5.87
N LEU A 104 2.70 6.21 -5.71
CA LEU A 104 1.24 6.20 -5.60
C LEU A 104 0.56 5.51 -6.79
N GLU A 105 1.07 5.66 -8.00
CA GLU A 105 0.50 5.03 -9.21
C GLU A 105 0.57 3.49 -9.16
N ASN A 106 1.51 2.95 -8.40
CA ASN A 106 1.69 1.52 -8.23
C ASN A 106 0.82 0.92 -7.10
N ILE A 107 0.24 1.78 -6.23
CA ILE A 107 -0.64 1.40 -5.12
C ILE A 107 -2.08 1.51 -5.61
N ASN A 108 -2.42 0.63 -6.50
CA ASN A 108 -3.60 0.70 -7.37
C ASN A 108 -4.65 -0.37 -7.06
N ASN A 109 -4.86 -0.67 -5.79
CA ASN A 109 -5.94 -1.52 -5.31
C ASN A 109 -6.31 -1.14 -3.87
N TRP A 110 -7.58 -1.37 -3.48
CA TRP A 110 -8.09 -0.97 -2.18
C TRP A 110 -7.35 -1.61 -1.01
N ASP A 111 -7.00 -2.91 -1.10
CA ASP A 111 -6.31 -3.61 -0.02
C ASP A 111 -4.86 -3.13 0.15
N LEU A 112 -4.17 -2.75 -0.94
CA LEU A 112 -2.84 -2.15 -0.89
C LEU A 112 -2.86 -0.80 -0.15
N VAL A 113 -3.88 0.01 -0.42
CA VAL A 113 -4.09 1.29 0.28
C VAL A 113 -4.36 1.04 1.76
N ASP A 114 -5.36 0.19 2.06
CA ASP A 114 -5.89 0.01 3.41
C ASP A 114 -4.90 -0.63 4.38
N ILE A 115 -3.97 -1.47 3.90
CA ILE A 115 -2.96 -2.06 4.77
C ILE A 115 -1.81 -1.12 5.12
N SER A 116 -1.58 -0.05 4.35
CA SER A 116 -0.33 0.70 4.40
C SER A 116 -0.46 2.19 4.67
N CYS A 117 -1.41 2.90 4.02
CA CYS A 117 -1.36 4.36 3.98
C CYS A 117 -1.56 5.02 5.34
N TYR A 118 -2.49 4.55 6.18
CA TYR A 118 -2.71 5.16 7.50
C TYR A 118 -1.54 4.94 8.46
N LYS A 119 -0.74 3.89 8.24
CA LYS A 119 0.41 3.55 9.06
C LYS A 119 1.70 4.24 8.63
N ILE A 120 1.77 4.70 7.38
CA ILE A 120 2.93 5.38 6.81
C ILE A 120 2.58 6.85 6.60
N ILE A 121 1.64 7.15 5.69
CA ILE A 121 1.28 8.53 5.37
C ILE A 121 0.55 9.18 6.54
N GLY A 122 -0.47 8.52 7.07
CA GLY A 122 -1.26 9.05 8.19
C GLY A 122 -0.40 9.26 9.43
N ASP A 123 0.36 8.25 9.85
CA ASP A 123 1.21 8.33 11.04
C ASP A 123 2.29 9.42 10.90
N TYR A 124 2.93 9.52 9.73
CA TYR A 124 3.93 10.56 9.49
C TYR A 124 3.36 11.97 9.60
N LEU A 125 2.11 12.18 9.19
CA LEU A 125 1.44 13.49 9.16
C LEU A 125 0.73 13.86 10.47
N VAL A 126 0.78 13.03 11.51
CA VAL A 126 0.08 13.28 12.78
C VAL A 126 0.40 14.67 13.32
N ASP A 127 1.68 15.02 13.41
CA ASP A 127 2.16 16.28 13.97
C ASP A 127 2.76 17.21 12.89
N LYS A 128 2.33 17.05 11.63
CA LYS A 128 2.86 17.81 10.48
C LYS A 128 1.71 18.41 9.65
N LYS A 129 2.07 19.27 8.69
CA LYS A 129 1.13 19.82 7.70
C LYS A 129 0.55 18.69 6.83
N ARG A 130 -0.74 18.77 6.55
CA ARG A 130 -1.52 17.70 5.88
C ARG A 130 -2.01 18.12 4.50
N ASP A 131 -1.42 19.15 3.90
CA ASP A 131 -1.85 19.73 2.62
C ASP A 131 -1.89 18.68 1.51
N ILE A 132 -0.91 17.78 1.50
CA ILE A 132 -0.84 16.66 0.54
C ILE A 132 -2.11 15.79 0.54
N LEU A 133 -2.79 15.62 1.68
CA LEU A 133 -4.03 14.83 1.72
C LEU A 133 -5.17 15.53 0.98
N TYR A 134 -5.22 16.86 1.00
CA TYR A 134 -6.21 17.63 0.24
C TYR A 134 -5.92 17.59 -1.26
N GLU A 135 -4.64 17.64 -1.66
CA GLU A 135 -4.23 17.45 -3.06
C GLU A 135 -4.62 16.06 -3.57
N LEU A 136 -4.42 15.02 -2.76
CA LEU A 136 -4.83 13.66 -3.10
C LEU A 136 -6.36 13.52 -3.16
N ALA A 137 -7.11 14.25 -2.33
CA ALA A 137 -8.58 14.18 -2.29
C ALA A 137 -9.25 14.69 -3.58
N ILE A 138 -8.64 15.65 -4.28
CA ILE A 138 -9.16 16.21 -5.55
C ILE A 138 -8.59 15.50 -6.79
N SER A 139 -7.78 14.46 -6.63
CA SER A 139 -7.17 13.72 -7.75
C SER A 139 -8.22 12.96 -8.56
N GLU A 140 -8.03 12.88 -9.88
CA GLU A 140 -8.83 11.99 -10.74
C GLU A 140 -8.60 10.52 -10.44
N ASN A 141 -7.45 10.15 -9.87
CA ASN A 141 -7.11 8.78 -9.50
C ASN A 141 -7.87 8.34 -8.24
N LEU A 142 -8.72 7.31 -8.39
CA LEU A 142 -9.51 6.74 -7.29
C LEU A 142 -8.66 6.34 -6.07
N TRP A 143 -7.49 5.77 -6.31
CA TRP A 143 -6.63 5.28 -5.23
C TRP A 143 -5.96 6.41 -4.46
N LYS A 144 -5.59 7.50 -5.12
CA LYS A 144 -5.11 8.72 -4.46
C LYS A 144 -6.19 9.32 -3.56
N ARG A 145 -7.44 9.40 -4.05
CA ARG A 145 -8.57 9.83 -3.22
C ARG A 145 -8.80 8.92 -2.02
N ARG A 146 -8.69 7.59 -2.20
CA ARG A 146 -8.80 6.63 -1.10
C ARG A 146 -7.66 6.79 -0.09
N ILE A 147 -6.42 6.96 -0.53
CA ILE A 147 -5.25 7.20 0.34
C ILE A 147 -5.48 8.44 1.19
N SER A 148 -5.98 9.54 0.62
CA SER A 148 -6.32 10.75 1.34
C SER A 148 -7.24 10.47 2.54
N MET A 149 -8.36 9.77 2.32
CA MET A 149 -9.34 9.49 3.38
C MET A 149 -8.84 8.45 4.39
N ILE A 150 -8.28 7.33 3.92
CA ILE A 150 -7.82 6.25 4.82
C ILE A 150 -6.64 6.68 5.69
N SER A 151 -5.79 7.58 5.20
CA SER A 151 -4.71 8.17 6.01
C SER A 151 -5.23 8.90 7.25
N CYS A 152 -6.43 9.47 7.19
CA CYS A 152 -7.05 10.16 8.32
C CYS A 152 -7.34 9.24 9.52
N PHE A 153 -7.34 7.91 9.36
CA PHE A 153 -7.50 6.99 10.48
C PHE A 153 -6.42 7.14 11.56
N ALA A 154 -5.22 7.59 11.17
CA ALA A 154 -4.17 7.90 12.14
C ALA A 154 -4.55 9.07 13.07
N PHE A 155 -5.27 10.06 12.54
CA PHE A 155 -5.73 11.26 13.26
C PHE A 155 -6.97 10.94 14.09
N ILE A 156 -7.94 10.23 13.50
CA ILE A 156 -9.18 9.80 14.17
C ILE A 156 -8.88 9.02 15.45
N ARG A 157 -7.85 8.16 15.43
CA ARG A 157 -7.39 7.42 16.62
C ARG A 157 -6.81 8.30 17.72
N LYS A 158 -6.56 9.59 17.44
CA LYS A 158 -6.10 10.61 18.38
C LYS A 158 -7.17 11.67 18.62
N ASP A 159 -8.44 11.36 18.36
CA ASP A 159 -9.61 12.22 18.47
C ASP A 159 -9.54 13.51 17.61
N ASP A 160 -8.65 13.55 16.60
CA ASP A 160 -8.56 14.63 15.62
C ASP A 160 -9.39 14.30 14.37
N LEU A 161 -10.63 14.80 14.34
CA LEU A 161 -11.59 14.54 13.26
C LEU A 161 -11.57 15.61 12.16
N LYS A 162 -10.86 16.72 12.38
CA LYS A 162 -10.95 17.94 11.56
C LYS A 162 -10.71 17.68 10.08
N ASP A 163 -9.58 17.03 9.75
CA ASP A 163 -9.22 16.79 8.36
C ASP A 163 -10.06 15.67 7.74
N ALA A 164 -10.41 14.63 8.51
CA ALA A 164 -11.31 13.59 8.05
C ALA A 164 -12.67 14.16 7.59
N LEU A 165 -13.28 15.05 8.38
CA LEU A 165 -14.54 15.71 8.04
C LEU A 165 -14.43 16.64 6.83
N LYS A 166 -13.32 17.36 6.68
CA LYS A 166 -13.11 18.24 5.53
C LYS A 166 -12.88 17.42 4.24
N ILE A 167 -12.02 16.40 4.31
CA ILE A 167 -11.71 15.53 3.18
C ILE A 167 -12.96 14.75 2.74
N SER A 168 -13.76 14.24 3.67
CA SER A 168 -15.02 13.57 3.32
C SER A 168 -15.97 14.48 2.55
N LYS A 169 -16.08 15.79 2.93
CA LYS A 169 -16.89 16.76 2.18
C LYS A 169 -16.40 16.97 0.76
N ILE A 170 -15.10 16.95 0.52
CA ILE A 170 -14.53 17.03 -0.84
C ILE A 170 -14.89 15.79 -1.65
N LEU A 171 -14.83 14.62 -1.04
CA LEU A 171 -14.98 13.34 -1.74
C LEU A 171 -16.43 12.97 -2.10
N ILE A 172 -17.43 13.62 -1.48
CA ILE A 172 -18.88 13.39 -1.76
C ILE A 172 -19.48 14.40 -2.76
N GLN A 173 -18.69 15.36 -3.22
CA GLN A 173 -19.08 16.31 -4.29
C GLN A 173 -18.81 15.71 -5.66
#